data_4e8bf1310233f42e6a241364d920a9ec
#
_entry.id   4e8bf1310233f42e6a241364d920a9ec
#
_cell.length_a   1.000
_cell.length_b   1.000
_cell.length_c   1.000
_cell.angle_alpha   90.00
_cell.angle_beta   90.00
_cell.angle_gamma   90.00
#
_symmetry.space_group_name_H-M   'P 1'
#
loop_
_entity.id
_entity.type
_entity.pdbx_description
1 polymer ?
#
loop_
_entity_poly.entity_id
_entity_poly.type
_entity_poly.pdbx_seq_one_letter_code
_entity_poly.pdbx_strand_id
1 'polypeptide(L)'
;MNSRVYALANQKGGVGKTTTAINMAACVAEAGTPVLLIDLDPQANATTGLGFRPEQLKASTYDLLHGSSLDEVVLETDVPNLYLAPSHPDLAAAQVELSAQDTLLRDLLAGTGERFPYVFVDCPPSLGLLTVNALSAANRLIVPVQCEYYALEGLAQLLQSVELVRTRLNPRLGITGVLLTMYDARTTLARDVASEVREHFGGLVFDTVVPRSIRLAEAPSHGVPITRYDSRSAGADAYYRVALEVVERG
;
A
#
# COMPACT_ATOMS: atom_id res chain seq x y z
N MET A 1 -21.25 7.69 1.25
CA MET A 1 -20.64 6.35 0.98
C MET A 1 -19.37 6.24 1.80
N ASN A 2 -19.01 5.06 2.28
CA ASN A 2 -17.74 4.88 2.97
C ASN A 2 -16.63 4.64 1.95
N SER A 3 -15.42 5.17 2.21
CA SER A 3 -14.23 4.87 1.39
C SER A 3 -13.93 3.37 1.33
N ARG A 4 -13.42 2.90 0.20
CA ARG A 4 -12.73 1.61 0.11
C ARG A 4 -11.26 1.82 0.52
N VAL A 5 -10.93 1.43 1.76
CA VAL A 5 -9.59 1.60 2.33
C VAL A 5 -8.80 0.30 2.19
N TYR A 6 -7.72 0.34 1.42
CA TYR A 6 -6.81 -0.76 1.18
C TYR A 6 -5.50 -0.54 1.93
N ALA A 7 -5.17 -1.39 2.89
CA ALA A 7 -3.82 -1.43 3.45
C ALA A 7 -2.91 -2.32 2.61
N LEU A 8 -1.67 -1.87 2.39
CA LEU A 8 -0.62 -2.65 1.76
C LEU A 8 0.40 -3.03 2.83
N ALA A 9 0.37 -4.27 3.30
CA ALA A 9 1.21 -4.69 4.42
C ALA A 9 1.96 -6.00 4.12
N ASN A 10 3.21 -6.04 4.57
CA ASN A 10 4.03 -7.23 4.69
C ASN A 10 5.19 -6.91 5.63
N GLN A 11 5.54 -7.84 6.53
CA GLN A 11 6.65 -7.67 7.49
C GLN A 11 8.02 -7.62 6.81
N LYS A 12 8.16 -8.26 5.64
CA LYS A 12 9.41 -8.27 4.89
C LYS A 12 9.60 -6.92 4.16
N GLY A 13 10.77 -6.31 4.36
CA GLY A 13 11.20 -5.15 3.57
C GLY A 13 11.49 -5.52 2.11
N GLY A 14 11.32 -4.56 1.20
CA GLY A 14 11.69 -4.73 -0.20
C GLY A 14 10.77 -5.61 -1.05
N VAL A 15 9.59 -6.04 -0.55
CA VAL A 15 8.64 -6.88 -1.31
C VAL A 15 7.77 -6.10 -2.29
N GLY A 16 7.96 -4.79 -2.43
CA GLY A 16 7.21 -3.95 -3.36
C GLY A 16 5.91 -3.37 -2.80
N LYS A 17 5.75 -3.21 -1.48
CA LYS A 17 4.60 -2.54 -0.86
C LYS A 17 4.39 -1.14 -1.44
N THR A 18 5.36 -0.27 -1.24
CA THR A 18 5.35 1.12 -1.71
C THR A 18 5.16 1.23 -3.22
N THR A 19 5.91 0.42 -3.99
CA THR A 19 5.74 0.37 -5.45
C THR A 19 4.30 0.00 -5.83
N THR A 20 3.71 -0.96 -5.13
CA THR A 20 2.33 -1.38 -5.36
C THR A 20 1.36 -0.28 -4.95
N ALA A 21 1.55 0.36 -3.79
CA ALA A 21 0.70 1.45 -3.31
C ALA A 21 0.64 2.62 -4.30
N ILE A 22 1.80 3.13 -4.73
CA ILE A 22 1.90 4.22 -5.70
C ILE A 22 1.20 3.86 -7.01
N ASN A 23 1.56 2.72 -7.59
CA ASN A 23 1.09 2.38 -8.93
C ASN A 23 -0.39 1.96 -8.97
N MET A 24 -0.89 1.30 -7.92
CA MET A 24 -2.32 1.01 -7.77
C MET A 24 -3.13 2.30 -7.62
N ALA A 25 -2.70 3.20 -6.74
CA ALA A 25 -3.35 4.48 -6.54
C ALA A 25 -3.37 5.31 -7.84
N ALA A 26 -2.25 5.34 -8.57
CA ALA A 26 -2.15 6.03 -9.86
C ALA A 26 -3.08 5.42 -10.91
N CYS A 27 -3.13 4.09 -11.06
CA CYS A 27 -4.02 3.44 -12.04
C CYS A 27 -5.50 3.75 -11.79
N VAL A 28 -5.94 3.74 -10.51
CA VAL A 28 -7.33 4.06 -10.15
C VAL A 28 -7.63 5.55 -10.36
N ALA A 29 -6.68 6.43 -10.03
CA ALA A 29 -6.81 7.88 -10.23
C ALA A 29 -6.90 8.25 -11.72
N GLU A 30 -6.07 7.64 -12.56
CA GLU A 30 -6.07 7.83 -14.03
C GLU A 30 -7.34 7.31 -14.69
N ALA A 31 -8.05 6.37 -14.06
CA ALA A 31 -9.40 5.96 -14.46
C ALA A 31 -10.50 6.99 -14.10
N GLY A 32 -10.13 8.14 -13.51
CA GLY A 32 -11.04 9.26 -13.23
C GLY A 32 -11.66 9.27 -11.84
N THR A 33 -11.22 8.40 -10.92
CA THR A 33 -11.74 8.34 -9.55
C THR A 33 -10.77 9.04 -8.59
N PRO A 34 -11.23 9.96 -7.71
CA PRO A 34 -10.36 10.53 -6.67
C PRO A 34 -9.82 9.47 -5.71
N VAL A 35 -8.51 9.47 -5.53
CA VAL A 35 -7.77 8.51 -4.71
C VAL A 35 -6.89 9.24 -3.72
N LEU A 36 -6.90 8.80 -2.46
CA LEU A 36 -5.94 9.22 -1.45
C LEU A 36 -4.92 8.11 -1.22
N LEU A 37 -3.64 8.41 -1.41
CA LEU A 37 -2.53 7.58 -0.95
C LEU A 37 -2.03 8.13 0.38
N ILE A 38 -1.95 7.28 1.39
CA ILE A 38 -1.42 7.62 2.72
C ILE A 38 -0.09 6.88 2.90
N ASP A 39 0.98 7.63 3.06
CA ASP A 39 2.29 7.07 3.37
C ASP A 39 2.46 7.00 4.89
N LEU A 40 2.45 5.78 5.46
CA LEU A 40 2.67 5.52 6.88
C LEU A 40 4.07 4.92 7.17
N ASP A 41 4.94 4.85 6.18
CA ASP A 41 6.32 4.42 6.42
C ASP A 41 7.19 5.63 6.77
N PRO A 42 7.87 5.66 7.93
CA PRO A 42 8.82 6.71 8.30
C PRO A 42 9.97 6.90 7.28
N GLN A 43 10.20 5.92 6.40
CA GLN A 43 11.16 6.06 5.30
C GLN A 43 10.67 7.00 4.20
N ALA A 44 9.38 7.38 4.18
CA ALA A 44 8.77 8.30 3.23
C ALA A 44 8.98 7.92 1.75
N ASN A 45 9.01 6.61 1.45
CA ASN A 45 9.30 6.13 0.10
C ASN A 45 8.14 6.38 -0.88
N ALA A 46 6.87 6.36 -0.43
CA ALA A 46 5.75 6.73 -1.30
C ALA A 46 5.74 8.24 -1.55
N THR A 47 6.09 9.03 -0.55
CA THR A 47 6.23 10.48 -0.61
C THR A 47 7.28 10.89 -1.64
N THR A 48 8.50 10.36 -1.51
CA THR A 48 9.60 10.66 -2.45
C THR A 48 9.34 10.07 -3.84
N GLY A 49 8.71 8.91 -3.91
CA GLY A 49 8.33 8.25 -5.16
C GLY A 49 7.29 9.00 -5.99
N LEU A 50 6.56 9.96 -5.38
CA LEU A 50 5.66 10.89 -6.06
C LEU A 50 6.23 12.32 -6.18
N GLY A 51 7.55 12.50 -5.98
CA GLY A 51 8.27 13.74 -6.25
C GLY A 51 8.29 14.74 -5.08
N PHE A 52 7.73 14.40 -3.93
CA PHE A 52 7.76 15.27 -2.75
C PHE A 52 9.03 15.04 -1.91
N ARG A 53 9.52 16.10 -1.28
CA ARG A 53 10.68 16.05 -0.41
C ARG A 53 10.23 16.21 1.04
N PRO A 54 10.44 15.22 1.91
CA PRO A 54 9.99 15.28 3.31
C PRO A 54 10.45 16.57 4.02
N GLU A 55 11.67 17.05 3.78
CA GLU A 55 12.25 18.22 4.41
C GLU A 55 11.55 19.54 4.02
N GLN A 56 10.72 19.52 2.97
CA GLN A 56 9.98 20.70 2.46
C GLN A 56 8.50 20.68 2.82
N LEU A 57 8.03 19.61 3.48
CA LEU A 57 6.64 19.47 3.87
C LEU A 57 6.28 20.44 5.01
N LYS A 58 5.06 21.00 4.94
CA LYS A 58 4.51 21.81 6.04
C LYS A 58 3.83 20.94 7.09
N ALA A 59 3.25 19.84 6.66
CA ALA A 59 2.58 18.85 7.49
C ALA A 59 2.67 17.46 6.83
N SER A 60 2.55 16.42 7.63
CA SER A 60 2.73 15.03 7.23
C SER A 60 1.75 14.10 7.96
N THR A 61 1.83 12.81 7.72
CA THR A 61 1.08 11.79 8.46
C THR A 61 1.45 11.76 9.96
N TYR A 62 2.63 12.27 10.35
CA TYR A 62 2.95 12.49 11.76
C TYR A 62 1.96 13.48 12.38
N ASP A 63 1.79 14.66 11.76
CA ASP A 63 0.89 15.72 12.24
C ASP A 63 -0.57 15.23 12.19
N LEU A 64 -0.93 14.47 11.15
CA LEU A 64 -2.26 13.87 11.03
C LEU A 64 -2.60 12.96 12.22
N LEU A 65 -1.68 12.09 12.64
CA LEU A 65 -1.87 11.21 13.79
C LEU A 65 -1.85 11.99 15.12
N HIS A 66 -1.30 13.21 15.16
CA HIS A 66 -1.30 14.13 16.31
C HIS A 66 -2.45 15.12 16.31
N GLY A 67 -3.43 14.96 15.39
CA GLY A 67 -4.70 15.68 15.43
C GLY A 67 -4.87 16.78 14.38
N SER A 68 -3.92 16.94 13.45
CA SER A 68 -4.15 17.78 12.27
C SER A 68 -5.24 17.20 11.39
N SER A 69 -5.96 18.07 10.69
CA SER A 69 -6.99 17.66 9.74
C SER A 69 -6.39 17.12 8.44
N LEU A 70 -7.15 16.29 7.71
CA LEU A 70 -6.76 15.85 6.37
C LEU A 70 -6.52 17.02 5.41
N ASP A 71 -7.29 18.11 5.54
CA ASP A 71 -7.15 19.28 4.66
C ASP A 71 -5.82 20.02 4.86
N GLU A 72 -5.23 19.93 6.06
CA GLU A 72 -3.92 20.53 6.35
C GLU A 72 -2.77 19.68 5.82
N VAL A 73 -2.96 18.36 5.68
CA VAL A 73 -1.90 17.41 5.37
C VAL A 73 -1.91 16.95 3.92
N VAL A 74 -3.10 16.81 3.32
CA VAL A 74 -3.23 16.23 1.97
C VAL A 74 -2.72 17.18 0.89
N LEU A 75 -1.90 16.65 0.00
CA LEU A 75 -1.33 17.34 -1.16
C LEU A 75 -1.92 16.80 -2.46
N GLU A 76 -2.09 17.68 -3.45
CA GLU A 76 -2.33 17.27 -4.83
C GLU A 76 -1.01 16.80 -5.45
N THR A 77 -1.06 15.73 -6.24
CA THR A 77 0.11 15.23 -6.99
C THR A 77 0.05 15.65 -8.45
N ASP A 78 1.12 15.42 -9.20
CA ASP A 78 1.15 15.64 -10.67
C ASP A 78 0.26 14.63 -11.44
N VAL A 79 -0.22 13.57 -10.78
CA VAL A 79 -1.17 12.62 -11.35
C VAL A 79 -2.59 13.11 -11.07
N PRO A 80 -3.40 13.41 -12.10
CA PRO A 80 -4.79 13.85 -11.90
C PRO A 80 -5.59 12.88 -11.03
N ASN A 81 -6.38 13.41 -10.10
CA ASN A 81 -7.19 12.69 -9.14
C ASN A 81 -6.40 11.87 -8.09
N LEU A 82 -5.07 11.92 -8.08
CA LEU A 82 -4.26 11.31 -7.03
C LEU A 82 -3.83 12.36 -6.01
N TYR A 83 -4.18 12.11 -4.77
CA TYR A 83 -3.83 12.91 -3.61
C TYR A 83 -2.92 12.12 -2.67
N LEU A 84 -2.03 12.79 -1.97
CA LEU A 84 -1.07 12.19 -1.06
C LEU A 84 -1.18 12.80 0.34
N ALA A 85 -1.31 11.96 1.36
CA ALA A 85 -0.94 12.30 2.73
C ALA A 85 0.52 11.86 2.94
N PRO A 86 1.48 12.79 2.90
CA PRO A 86 2.91 12.46 2.84
C PRO A 86 3.45 12.03 4.20
N SER A 87 4.48 11.18 4.20
CA SER A 87 5.22 10.80 5.40
C SER A 87 6.41 11.72 5.67
N HIS A 88 6.87 11.70 6.93
CA HIS A 88 8.09 12.35 7.41
C HIS A 88 8.84 11.40 8.35
N PRO A 89 10.20 11.46 8.44
CA PRO A 89 10.96 10.63 9.37
C PRO A 89 10.51 10.73 10.84
N ASP A 90 9.96 11.88 11.26
CA ASP A 90 9.40 12.07 12.60
C ASP A 90 8.27 11.09 12.92
N LEU A 91 7.63 10.50 11.91
CA LEU A 91 6.62 9.47 12.11
C LEU A 91 7.15 8.25 12.89
N ALA A 92 8.47 8.03 12.90
CA ALA A 92 9.08 7.02 13.77
C ALA A 92 8.84 7.27 15.26
N ALA A 93 8.78 8.53 15.69
CA ALA A 93 8.50 8.91 17.08
C ALA A 93 7.05 8.61 17.46
N ALA A 94 6.11 8.75 16.54
CA ALA A 94 4.69 8.47 16.78
C ALA A 94 4.43 7.06 17.31
N GLN A 95 5.27 6.07 16.98
CA GLN A 95 5.15 4.71 17.50
C GLN A 95 5.34 4.61 19.01
N VAL A 96 6.07 5.54 19.61
CA VAL A 96 6.31 5.63 21.05
C VAL A 96 5.31 6.58 21.70
N GLU A 97 5.11 7.76 21.10
CA GLU A 97 4.26 8.85 21.61
C GLU A 97 2.78 8.47 21.66
N LEU A 98 2.29 7.75 20.65
CA LEU A 98 0.89 7.36 20.50
C LEU A 98 0.63 5.91 20.94
N SER A 99 1.45 5.37 21.85
CA SER A 99 1.30 4.00 22.33
C SER A 99 -0.13 3.76 22.84
N ALA A 100 -0.74 2.64 22.43
CA ALA A 100 -2.12 2.23 22.70
C ALA A 100 -3.24 3.02 21.97
N GLN A 101 -2.92 3.80 20.94
CA GLN A 101 -3.92 4.47 20.10
C GLN A 101 -4.04 3.77 18.73
N ASP A 102 -4.63 2.58 18.73
CA ASP A 102 -4.64 1.64 17.60
C ASP A 102 -5.66 2.00 16.50
N THR A 103 -6.47 3.04 16.67
CA THR A 103 -7.60 3.36 15.79
C THR A 103 -7.63 4.78 15.26
N LEU A 104 -6.58 5.57 15.50
CA LEU A 104 -6.51 6.98 15.08
C LEU A 104 -6.81 7.16 13.60
N LEU A 105 -6.15 6.38 12.74
CA LEU A 105 -6.34 6.50 11.30
C LEU A 105 -7.77 6.17 10.88
N ARG A 106 -8.42 5.20 11.53
CA ARG A 106 -9.82 4.87 11.27
C ARG A 106 -10.74 6.06 11.56
N ASP A 107 -10.50 6.73 12.67
CA ASP A 107 -11.35 7.84 13.11
C ASP A 107 -11.12 9.06 12.21
N LEU A 108 -9.90 9.30 11.74
CA LEU A 108 -9.54 10.34 10.77
C LEU A 108 -10.15 10.10 9.38
N LEU A 109 -10.27 8.84 8.95
CA LEU A 109 -10.88 8.48 7.66
C LEU A 109 -12.41 8.40 7.71
N ALA A 110 -13.02 8.54 8.89
CA ALA A 110 -14.46 8.53 9.00
C ALA A 110 -15.08 9.71 8.22
N GLY A 111 -15.97 9.40 7.28
CA GLY A 111 -16.65 10.41 6.46
C GLY A 111 -15.91 10.90 5.22
N THR A 112 -14.70 10.42 4.92
CA THR A 112 -13.92 10.86 3.76
C THR A 112 -14.39 10.26 2.42
N GLY A 113 -15.34 9.32 2.44
CA GLY A 113 -15.73 8.53 1.27
C GLY A 113 -16.41 9.33 0.14
N GLU A 114 -16.95 10.51 0.41
CA GLU A 114 -17.47 11.39 -0.63
C GLU A 114 -16.34 12.08 -1.42
N ARG A 115 -15.24 12.41 -0.72
CA ARG A 115 -14.06 13.03 -1.32
C ARG A 115 -13.12 12.01 -1.93
N PHE A 116 -12.86 10.90 -1.22
CA PHE A 116 -11.94 9.85 -1.61
C PHE A 116 -12.63 8.47 -1.58
N PRO A 117 -13.27 8.07 -2.68
CA PRO A 117 -13.88 6.74 -2.79
C PRO A 117 -12.88 5.60 -2.58
N TYR A 118 -11.61 5.81 -2.94
CA TYR A 118 -10.51 4.88 -2.73
C TYR A 118 -9.41 5.50 -1.89
N VAL A 119 -8.94 4.76 -0.89
CA VAL A 119 -7.79 5.11 -0.06
C VAL A 119 -6.83 3.93 -0.07
N PHE A 120 -5.56 4.19 -0.40
CA PHE A 120 -4.48 3.22 -0.27
C PHE A 120 -3.55 3.65 0.86
N VAL A 121 -3.16 2.72 1.73
CA VAL A 121 -2.27 2.99 2.86
C VAL A 121 -1.00 2.16 2.69
N ASP A 122 0.13 2.83 2.45
CA ASP A 122 1.44 2.19 2.41
C ASP A 122 1.96 2.00 3.83
N CYS A 123 2.19 0.75 4.23
CA CYS A 123 2.59 0.39 5.59
C CYS A 123 4.10 0.14 5.69
N PRO A 124 4.73 0.48 6.84
CA PRO A 124 6.12 0.12 7.10
C PRO A 124 6.33 -1.41 7.14
N PRO A 125 7.58 -1.90 7.03
CA PRO A 125 7.90 -3.33 7.09
C PRO A 125 7.93 -3.86 8.53
N SER A 126 6.95 -3.48 9.34
CA SER A 126 6.80 -3.91 10.74
C SER A 126 5.33 -4.03 11.11
N LEU A 127 5.01 -4.84 12.10
CA LEU A 127 3.67 -4.93 12.69
C LEU A 127 3.54 -4.05 13.94
N GLY A 128 4.17 -2.89 13.92
CA GLY A 128 4.06 -1.89 14.98
C GLY A 128 2.75 -1.09 14.91
N LEU A 129 2.66 -0.07 15.75
CA LEU A 129 1.49 0.81 15.89
C LEU A 129 0.97 1.36 14.56
N LEU A 130 1.85 1.78 13.66
CA LEU A 130 1.47 2.37 12.37
C LEU A 130 0.74 1.35 11.50
N THR A 131 1.26 0.11 11.41
CA THR A 131 0.59 -0.96 10.65
C THR A 131 -0.72 -1.39 11.30
N VAL A 132 -0.79 -1.43 12.63
CA VAL A 132 -2.04 -1.71 13.35
C VAL A 132 -3.07 -0.62 13.07
N ASN A 133 -2.70 0.67 13.07
CA ASN A 133 -3.56 1.77 12.68
C ASN A 133 -4.08 1.62 11.24
N ALA A 134 -3.19 1.28 10.30
CA ALA A 134 -3.59 1.02 8.91
C ALA A 134 -4.61 -0.12 8.81
N LEU A 135 -4.35 -1.26 9.45
CA LEU A 135 -5.23 -2.43 9.43
C LEU A 135 -6.56 -2.18 10.18
N SER A 136 -6.55 -1.36 11.24
CA SER A 136 -7.78 -0.99 11.96
C SER A 136 -8.69 -0.07 11.14
N ALA A 137 -8.12 0.76 10.27
CA ALA A 137 -8.82 1.65 9.36
C ALA A 137 -9.26 0.97 8.07
N ALA A 138 -8.50 -0.03 7.60
CA ALA A 138 -8.74 -0.69 6.33
C ALA A 138 -9.96 -1.61 6.37
N ASN A 139 -10.72 -1.64 5.28
CA ASN A 139 -11.68 -2.71 5.04
C ASN A 139 -11.11 -3.82 4.13
N ARG A 140 -9.97 -3.57 3.52
CA ARG A 140 -9.30 -4.47 2.57
C ARG A 140 -7.78 -4.51 2.81
N LEU A 141 -7.19 -5.69 2.69
CA LEU A 141 -5.73 -5.88 2.75
C LEU A 141 -5.23 -6.48 1.44
N ILE A 142 -4.21 -5.87 0.86
CA ILE A 142 -3.41 -6.42 -0.23
C ILE A 142 -2.04 -6.78 0.34
N VAL A 143 -1.57 -7.99 0.06
CA VAL A 143 -0.29 -8.49 0.57
C VAL A 143 0.68 -8.69 -0.59
N PRO A 144 1.57 -7.73 -0.89
CA PRO A 144 2.65 -7.93 -1.83
C PRO A 144 3.66 -8.95 -1.30
N VAL A 145 3.99 -9.95 -2.11
CA VAL A 145 4.90 -11.05 -1.76
C VAL A 145 5.92 -11.22 -2.88
N GLN A 146 7.19 -11.07 -2.56
CA GLN A 146 8.27 -11.34 -3.50
C GLN A 146 8.44 -12.85 -3.71
N CYS A 147 8.63 -13.30 -4.96
CA CYS A 147 8.81 -14.70 -5.31
C CYS A 147 10.22 -15.20 -4.90
N GLU A 148 10.47 -15.34 -3.58
CA GLU A 148 11.71 -15.81 -2.96
C GLU A 148 11.42 -16.86 -1.89
N TYR A 149 12.46 -17.64 -1.51
CA TYR A 149 12.36 -18.84 -0.67
C TYR A 149 11.58 -18.68 0.65
N TYR A 150 11.66 -17.52 1.32
CA TYR A 150 10.97 -17.31 2.61
C TYR A 150 9.58 -16.63 2.45
N ALA A 151 8.99 -16.68 1.26
CA ALA A 151 7.72 -16.01 0.99
C ALA A 151 6.56 -16.50 1.85
N LEU A 152 6.43 -17.83 2.02
CA LEU A 152 5.34 -18.46 2.77
C LEU A 152 5.43 -18.24 4.28
N GLU A 153 6.62 -18.29 4.85
CA GLU A 153 6.81 -18.08 6.29
C GLU A 153 6.38 -16.67 6.70
N GLY A 154 6.87 -15.65 5.97
CA GLY A 154 6.49 -14.26 6.23
C GLY A 154 4.99 -14.00 6.02
N LEU A 155 4.37 -14.69 5.06
CA LEU A 155 2.93 -14.56 4.81
C LEU A 155 2.12 -15.20 5.95
N ALA A 156 2.50 -16.36 6.44
CA ALA A 156 1.82 -17.01 7.56
C ALA A 156 1.86 -16.16 8.84
N GLN A 157 3.00 -15.57 9.17
CA GLN A 157 3.14 -14.66 10.31
C GLN A 157 2.27 -13.39 10.17
N LEU A 158 2.23 -12.82 8.97
CA LEU A 158 1.36 -11.67 8.71
C LEU A 158 -0.11 -12.04 8.93
N LEU A 159 -0.58 -13.18 8.39
CA LEU A 159 -1.97 -13.60 8.52
C LEU A 159 -2.41 -13.84 9.97
N GLN A 160 -1.52 -14.36 10.84
CA GLN A 160 -1.78 -14.47 12.26
C GLN A 160 -2.02 -13.09 12.90
N SER A 161 -1.24 -12.09 12.53
CA SER A 161 -1.38 -10.72 13.03
C SER A 161 -2.64 -10.04 12.48
N VAL A 162 -2.98 -10.28 11.23
CA VAL A 162 -4.24 -9.82 10.63
C VAL A 162 -5.45 -10.40 11.38
N GLU A 163 -5.42 -11.68 11.73
CA GLU A 163 -6.50 -12.31 12.48
C GLU A 163 -6.64 -11.72 13.89
N LEU A 164 -5.52 -11.36 14.52
CA LEU A 164 -5.55 -10.66 15.82
C LEU A 164 -6.21 -9.28 15.70
N VAL A 165 -5.87 -8.51 14.66
CA VAL A 165 -6.51 -7.21 14.39
C VAL A 165 -7.99 -7.37 14.07
N ARG A 166 -8.37 -8.36 13.25
CA ARG A 166 -9.79 -8.67 12.95
C ARG A 166 -10.59 -8.96 14.21
N THR A 167 -10.04 -9.77 15.09
CA THR A 167 -10.74 -10.19 16.30
C THR A 167 -10.90 -9.06 17.32
N ARG A 168 -9.89 -8.18 17.44
CA ARG A 168 -9.83 -7.19 18.53
C ARG A 168 -10.24 -5.78 18.13
N LEU A 169 -9.93 -5.37 16.90
CA LEU A 169 -10.01 -3.97 16.49
C LEU A 169 -10.92 -3.74 15.28
N ASN A 170 -10.88 -4.63 14.27
CA ASN A 170 -11.56 -4.42 13.00
C ASN A 170 -12.16 -5.71 12.40
N PRO A 171 -13.34 -6.14 12.85
CA PRO A 171 -13.99 -7.35 12.34
C PRO A 171 -14.33 -7.31 10.84
N ARG A 172 -14.29 -6.13 10.21
CA ARG A 172 -14.61 -5.94 8.79
C ARG A 172 -13.39 -6.08 7.87
N LEU A 173 -12.17 -6.19 8.43
CA LEU A 173 -10.97 -6.32 7.64
C LEU A 173 -10.99 -7.62 6.82
N GLY A 174 -11.07 -7.49 5.49
CA GLY A 174 -10.98 -8.60 4.55
C GLY A 174 -9.63 -8.62 3.83
N ILE A 175 -9.21 -9.79 3.37
CA ILE A 175 -8.03 -9.92 2.51
C ILE A 175 -8.51 -9.90 1.06
N THR A 176 -8.11 -8.87 0.29
CA THR A 176 -8.40 -8.76 -1.15
C THR A 176 -7.55 -9.76 -1.92
N GLY A 177 -6.28 -9.88 -1.55
CA GLY A 177 -5.43 -10.88 -2.18
C GLY A 177 -3.94 -10.75 -1.85
N VAL A 178 -3.22 -11.80 -2.28
CA VAL A 178 -1.76 -11.90 -2.26
C VAL A 178 -1.25 -11.57 -3.66
N LEU A 179 -0.45 -10.51 -3.79
CA LEU A 179 0.13 -10.07 -5.03
C LEU A 179 1.58 -10.54 -5.16
N LEU A 180 1.83 -11.44 -6.11
CA LEU A 180 3.18 -11.89 -6.44
C LEU A 180 3.95 -10.79 -7.16
N THR A 181 5.08 -10.39 -6.58
CA THR A 181 5.92 -9.29 -7.09
C THR A 181 7.32 -9.78 -7.47
N MET A 182 8.01 -8.96 -8.26
CA MET A 182 9.39 -9.24 -8.74
C MET A 182 9.51 -10.64 -9.36
N TYR A 183 8.44 -11.10 -10.00
CA TYR A 183 8.41 -12.40 -10.65
C TYR A 183 9.35 -12.42 -11.86
N ASP A 184 10.26 -13.39 -11.89
CA ASP A 184 11.13 -13.64 -13.03
C ASP A 184 10.86 -15.05 -13.58
N ALA A 185 10.09 -15.14 -14.68
CA ALA A 185 9.72 -16.39 -15.33
C ALA A 185 10.91 -17.23 -15.81
N ARG A 186 12.12 -16.65 -15.92
CA ARG A 186 13.33 -17.34 -16.33
C ARG A 186 13.92 -18.20 -15.21
N THR A 187 13.56 -17.93 -13.94
CA THR A 187 14.09 -18.65 -12.79
C THR A 187 13.12 -19.75 -12.34
N THR A 188 13.65 -20.93 -12.05
CA THR A 188 12.89 -22.06 -11.49
C THR A 188 12.33 -21.67 -10.12
N LEU A 189 13.16 -21.03 -9.28
CA LEU A 189 12.75 -20.60 -7.94
C LEU A 189 11.47 -19.74 -7.96
N ALA A 190 11.40 -18.72 -8.83
CA ALA A 190 10.21 -17.85 -8.87
C ALA A 190 8.96 -18.61 -9.30
N ARG A 191 9.09 -19.57 -10.22
CA ARG A 191 7.97 -20.43 -10.65
C ARG A 191 7.50 -21.35 -9.52
N ASP A 192 8.44 -22.00 -8.82
CA ASP A 192 8.13 -22.93 -7.74
C ASP A 192 7.45 -22.19 -6.57
N VAL A 193 8.00 -21.05 -6.14
CA VAL A 193 7.40 -20.21 -5.11
C VAL A 193 6.01 -19.71 -5.53
N ALA A 194 5.83 -19.26 -6.77
CA ALA A 194 4.52 -18.81 -7.26
C ALA A 194 3.50 -19.96 -7.27
N SER A 195 3.92 -21.18 -7.62
CA SER A 195 3.08 -22.37 -7.58
C SER A 195 2.68 -22.71 -6.15
N GLU A 196 3.63 -22.74 -5.24
CA GLU A 196 3.42 -23.06 -3.83
C GLU A 196 2.49 -22.04 -3.14
N VAL A 197 2.67 -20.74 -3.40
CA VAL A 197 1.77 -19.69 -2.89
C VAL A 197 0.35 -19.87 -3.46
N ARG A 198 0.20 -20.21 -4.75
CA ARG A 198 -1.11 -20.47 -5.34
C ARG A 198 -1.78 -21.74 -4.79
N GLU A 199 -1.00 -22.76 -4.53
CA GLU A 199 -1.51 -24.01 -3.93
C GLU A 199 -2.05 -23.77 -2.51
N HIS A 200 -1.35 -22.96 -1.69
CA HIS A 200 -1.75 -22.70 -0.31
C HIS A 200 -2.89 -21.67 -0.17
N PHE A 201 -2.91 -20.65 -1.02
CA PHE A 201 -3.83 -19.51 -0.89
C PHE A 201 -4.93 -19.47 -1.96
N GLY A 202 -4.85 -20.31 -2.98
CA GLY A 202 -5.90 -20.50 -3.99
C GLY A 202 -6.38 -19.18 -4.59
N GLY A 203 -7.68 -18.97 -4.55
CA GLY A 203 -8.34 -17.79 -5.11
C GLY A 203 -7.98 -16.45 -4.42
N LEU A 204 -7.26 -16.47 -3.30
CA LEU A 204 -6.73 -15.24 -2.70
C LEU A 204 -5.51 -14.71 -3.47
N VAL A 205 -4.82 -15.52 -4.27
CA VAL A 205 -3.70 -15.02 -5.08
C VAL A 205 -4.24 -14.28 -6.29
N PHE A 206 -3.69 -13.10 -6.60
CA PHE A 206 -4.01 -12.40 -7.83
C PHE A 206 -3.58 -13.25 -9.04
N ASP A 207 -4.37 -13.24 -10.10
CA ASP A 207 -4.02 -13.90 -11.35
C ASP A 207 -2.81 -13.20 -11.98
N THR A 208 -2.81 -11.87 -11.93
CA THR A 208 -1.70 -11.04 -12.39
C THR A 208 -0.51 -11.12 -11.45
N VAL A 209 0.69 -11.26 -12.01
CA VAL A 209 1.96 -11.13 -11.31
C VAL A 209 2.68 -9.86 -11.74
N VAL A 210 3.34 -9.18 -10.82
CA VAL A 210 4.19 -8.02 -11.15
C VAL A 210 5.60 -8.51 -11.48
N PRO A 211 6.09 -8.29 -12.71
CA PRO A 211 7.40 -8.79 -13.11
C PRO A 211 8.53 -8.02 -12.43
N ARG A 212 9.69 -8.65 -12.31
CA ARG A 212 10.92 -7.94 -12.00
C ARG A 212 11.24 -6.97 -13.15
N SER A 213 11.28 -5.67 -12.86
CA SER A 213 11.42 -4.61 -13.86
C SER A 213 12.35 -3.51 -13.37
N ILE A 214 13.34 -3.17 -14.18
CA ILE A 214 14.23 -2.04 -13.93
C ILE A 214 13.43 -0.73 -13.99
N ARG A 215 12.47 -0.62 -14.90
CA ARG A 215 11.62 0.56 -15.05
C ARG A 215 10.79 0.87 -13.78
N LEU A 216 10.28 -0.17 -13.11
CA LEU A 216 9.62 -0.02 -11.81
C LEU A 216 10.56 0.47 -10.70
N ALA A 217 11.85 0.14 -10.78
CA ALA A 217 12.83 0.60 -9.82
C ALA A 217 13.31 2.04 -10.13
N GLU A 218 13.33 2.44 -11.40
CA GLU A 218 13.74 3.77 -11.85
C GLU A 218 12.65 4.84 -11.62
N ALA A 219 11.39 4.52 -11.86
CA ALA A 219 10.27 5.47 -11.81
C ALA A 219 10.24 6.33 -10.53
N PRO A 220 10.44 5.79 -9.31
CA PRO A 220 10.47 6.60 -8.08
C PRO A 220 11.60 7.64 -8.06
N SER A 221 12.75 7.39 -8.72
CA SER A 221 13.85 8.37 -8.79
C SER A 221 13.49 9.59 -9.65
N HIS A 222 12.46 9.47 -10.47
CA HIS A 222 11.89 10.56 -11.26
C HIS A 222 10.64 11.18 -10.60
N GLY A 223 10.23 10.69 -9.42
CA GLY A 223 9.09 11.21 -8.68
C GLY A 223 7.73 10.92 -9.33
N VAL A 224 7.63 9.89 -10.15
CA VAL A 224 6.40 9.56 -10.90
C VAL A 224 6.06 8.07 -10.84
N PRO A 225 4.78 7.67 -10.95
CA PRO A 225 4.39 6.28 -11.09
C PRO A 225 4.84 5.69 -12.44
N ILE A 226 4.87 4.36 -12.54
CA ILE A 226 5.28 3.66 -13.76
C ILE A 226 4.42 4.03 -14.97
N THR A 227 3.16 4.32 -14.77
CA THR A 227 2.21 4.73 -15.81
C THR A 227 2.62 6.03 -16.50
N ARG A 228 3.31 6.92 -15.78
CA ARG A 228 3.85 8.19 -16.28
C ARG A 228 5.31 8.06 -16.72
N TYR A 229 6.09 7.18 -16.09
CA TYR A 229 7.49 6.97 -16.43
C TYR A 229 7.64 6.17 -17.74
N ASP A 230 6.94 5.01 -17.84
CA ASP A 230 6.95 4.14 -19.02
C ASP A 230 5.63 3.36 -19.11
N SER A 231 4.60 4.02 -19.65
CA SER A 231 3.24 3.50 -19.76
C SER A 231 3.10 2.22 -20.62
N ARG A 232 4.13 1.92 -21.43
CA ARG A 232 4.15 0.71 -22.30
C ARG A 232 4.97 -0.42 -21.72
N SER A 233 5.56 -0.25 -20.54
CA SER A 233 6.35 -1.28 -19.88
C SER A 233 5.47 -2.43 -19.38
N ALA A 234 6.06 -3.61 -19.25
CA ALA A 234 5.41 -4.76 -18.63
C ALA A 234 4.99 -4.48 -17.17
N GLY A 235 5.70 -3.58 -16.48
CA GLY A 235 5.34 -3.14 -15.14
C GLY A 235 4.06 -2.32 -15.11
N ALA A 236 3.88 -1.40 -16.07
CA ALA A 236 2.66 -0.60 -16.21
C ALA A 236 1.46 -1.50 -16.55
N ASP A 237 1.59 -2.39 -17.54
CA ASP A 237 0.54 -3.34 -17.91
C ASP A 237 0.13 -4.22 -16.72
N ALA A 238 1.11 -4.70 -15.93
CA ALA A 238 0.82 -5.50 -14.74
C ALA A 238 0.00 -4.71 -13.72
N TYR A 239 0.35 -3.46 -13.41
CA TYR A 239 -0.40 -2.67 -12.44
C TYR A 239 -1.78 -2.25 -12.93
N TYR A 240 -1.98 -1.99 -14.23
CA TYR A 240 -3.33 -1.80 -14.79
C TYR A 240 -4.20 -3.04 -14.58
N ARG A 241 -3.68 -4.24 -14.83
CA ARG A 241 -4.41 -5.50 -14.62
C ARG A 241 -4.70 -5.74 -13.14
N VAL A 242 -3.73 -5.53 -12.24
CA VAL A 242 -3.94 -5.65 -10.79
C VAL A 242 -5.01 -4.68 -10.32
N ALA A 243 -5.02 -3.43 -10.83
CA ALA A 243 -6.05 -2.45 -10.49
C ALA A 243 -7.45 -2.92 -10.91
N LEU A 244 -7.60 -3.52 -12.10
CA LEU A 244 -8.87 -4.12 -12.54
C LEU A 244 -9.29 -5.26 -11.61
N GLU A 245 -8.40 -6.20 -11.31
CA GLU A 245 -8.69 -7.30 -10.38
C GLU A 245 -9.10 -6.80 -8.99
N VAL A 246 -8.48 -5.72 -8.47
CA VAL A 246 -8.85 -5.13 -7.17
C VAL A 246 -10.25 -4.54 -7.21
N VAL A 247 -10.62 -3.85 -8.30
CA VAL A 247 -11.98 -3.30 -8.47
C VAL A 247 -13.03 -4.42 -8.55
N GLU A 248 -12.72 -5.52 -9.24
CA GLU A 248 -13.61 -6.68 -9.39
C GLU A 248 -13.79 -7.45 -8.07
N ARG A 249 -12.74 -7.56 -7.26
CA ARG A 249 -12.75 -8.27 -5.97
C ARG A 249 -13.33 -7.43 -4.81
N GLY A 250 -13.44 -6.12 -4.97
CA GLY A 250 -13.89 -5.14 -3.96
C GLY A 250 -15.33 -4.80 -4.08
#